data_f944c7388e37c157352d61cb4fd24efa
#
_entry.id   f944c7388e37c157352d61cb4fd24efa
#
_cell.length_a   1.000
_cell.length_b   1.000
_cell.length_c   1.000
_cell.angle_alpha   90.00
_cell.angle_beta   90.00
_cell.angle_gamma   90.00
#
_symmetry.space_group_name_H-M   'P 1'
#
loop_
_entity.id
_entity.type
_entity.pdbx_description
1 polymer ?
#
loop_
_entity_poly.entity_id
_entity_poly.type
_entity_poly.pdbx_seq_one_letter_code
_entity_poly.pdbx_strand_id
1 'polypeptide(L)'
;MMLRLTTMRPMLLAAVAVMRCPSAVAFVRPPTLRYASGVRHAVSSRRLPRMSSLMEDVMEDTAPVINAAGADVRVRFAPSPTGTLHVGGARTALFNFLQAKNAGGKFILRIEDTDEARSSRESEESMLADLRWLGLEWDEGPDKGGEVGPYRQSERGEIYKEMADKLVEAGWAYPCFCTEEELIAKREQAENKNEAPQYDGTWRDADPAEVKAKMEEGVPYTYRFKVPKGKRIVIQDLVRGQVAWDAEATVGDFILLRSTGVPVYNFCVAVDDAQMGITHVVRAEEHLTNSLRQCLILDALEFPRPQYAHCSLILGEDRSKLSKRHGATSVGQFRQQGFLPSAMKNYLSLLGWNDGTEKEIFTEEELHEAFDLRRVVKSSAVFDMTKLKWMNGQHLRALAVEELVPMVGSTLVEAGVCKDAGGPFVMSAATLVQGSLELVTDAISQTQDMLGYKFDETISSEESTELVGDGFSEVVAAIVADFDAGEMPKPGAEDFSPAFKKWIKAKGKALTRKGKRLFHPIRLALTGSMSGPDIGEQLKLLELASEEGVENVSLAARIETLKAWLATQE
;
A
#
# COMPACT_ATOMS: atom_id res chain seq x y z
N MET A 1 -37.91 -28.42 -34.57
CA MET A 1 -38.48 -29.42 -33.67
C MET A 1 -38.32 -28.82 -32.28
N MET A 2 -39.20 -27.93 -31.86
CA MET A 2 -40.36 -28.12 -30.92
C MET A 2 -39.95 -28.90 -29.67
N LEU A 3 -39.99 -28.37 -28.48
CA LEU A 3 -41.12 -28.03 -27.57
C LEU A 3 -40.54 -27.39 -26.30
N ARG A 4 -40.99 -26.20 -25.87
CA ARG A 4 -41.98 -25.85 -24.80
C ARG A 4 -41.47 -26.06 -23.36
N LEU A 5 -41.25 -24.99 -22.57
CA LEU A 5 -42.21 -24.24 -21.70
C LEU A 5 -42.72 -24.98 -20.49
N THR A 6 -42.46 -24.48 -19.29
CA THR A 6 -43.43 -24.11 -18.23
C THR A 6 -42.67 -23.61 -17.01
N THR A 7 -42.72 -22.34 -16.65
CA THR A 7 -43.54 -21.60 -15.65
C THR A 7 -43.65 -22.20 -14.26
N MET A 8 -43.24 -21.48 -13.20
CA MET A 8 -44.08 -20.94 -12.14
C MET A 8 -43.30 -20.16 -11.06
N ARG A 9 -43.72 -18.93 -10.85
CA ARG A 9 -43.57 -18.18 -9.58
C ARG A 9 -44.77 -18.57 -8.67
N PRO A 10 -44.71 -18.36 -7.32
CA PRO A 10 -45.08 -17.07 -6.78
C PRO A 10 -44.33 -16.57 -5.52
N MET A 11 -44.34 -15.27 -5.39
CA MET A 11 -44.41 -14.35 -4.27
C MET A 11 -44.70 -14.89 -2.87
N LEU A 12 -43.97 -14.38 -1.87
CA LEU A 12 -44.55 -14.01 -0.58
C LEU A 12 -43.91 -12.69 -0.06
N LEU A 13 -44.79 -11.70 0.12
CA LEU A 13 -44.55 -10.46 0.88
C LEU A 13 -44.60 -10.79 2.39
N ALA A 14 -43.72 -10.15 3.18
CA ALA A 14 -44.02 -9.88 4.60
C ALA A 14 -43.27 -8.62 5.02
N ALA A 15 -43.92 -7.58 5.11
CA ALA A 15 -44.28 -6.57 6.10
C ALA A 15 -43.12 -6.04 6.98
N VAL A 16 -42.86 -4.76 6.78
CA VAL A 16 -42.11 -3.80 7.61
C VAL A 16 -42.92 -3.54 8.90
N ALA A 17 -42.28 -3.67 10.05
CA ALA A 17 -42.73 -3.08 11.30
C ALA A 17 -41.67 -2.12 11.83
N VAL A 18 -41.98 -0.84 11.71
CA VAL A 18 -41.29 0.26 12.36
C VAL A 18 -41.71 0.32 13.82
N MET A 19 -40.80 0.13 14.75
CA MET A 19 -40.99 0.55 16.15
C MET A 19 -40.05 1.70 16.49
N ARG A 20 -40.63 2.88 16.64
CA ARG A 20 -40.10 4.03 17.37
C ARG A 20 -40.19 3.74 18.86
N CYS A 21 -39.15 4.03 19.61
CA CYS A 21 -39.25 4.33 21.04
C CYS A 21 -38.38 5.53 21.39
N PRO A 22 -38.86 6.41 22.22
CA PRO A 22 -38.17 7.63 22.61
C PRO A 22 -37.60 7.56 24.03
N SER A 23 -36.75 8.55 24.33
CA SER A 23 -36.49 9.17 25.65
C SER A 23 -35.37 8.64 26.53
N ALA A 24 -34.38 9.49 26.67
CA ALA A 24 -33.75 9.97 27.89
C ALA A 24 -33.55 8.99 29.06
N VAL A 25 -32.30 8.71 29.37
CA VAL A 25 -31.90 8.27 30.72
C VAL A 25 -30.78 9.15 31.22
N ALA A 26 -31.04 9.69 32.44
CA ALA A 26 -30.26 10.63 33.18
C ALA A 26 -28.94 10.03 33.70
N PHE A 27 -27.94 10.87 33.79
CA PHE A 27 -26.69 10.64 34.54
C PHE A 27 -27.02 10.45 36.05
N VAL A 28 -26.65 9.29 36.58
CA VAL A 28 -26.58 9.05 38.04
C VAL A 28 -25.12 8.95 38.43
N ARG A 29 -24.67 9.88 39.30
CA ARG A 29 -23.38 9.84 39.97
C ARG A 29 -23.38 8.75 41.06
N PRO A 30 -22.30 7.98 41.27
CA PRO A 30 -22.18 7.09 42.40
C PRO A 30 -21.83 7.87 43.70
N PRO A 31 -22.28 7.38 44.88
CA PRO A 31 -22.11 8.08 46.15
C PRO A 31 -20.72 7.87 46.73
N THR A 32 -20.22 8.93 47.34
CA THR A 32 -19.01 8.98 48.17
C THR A 32 -19.18 8.21 49.46
N LEU A 33 -18.39 7.15 49.66
CA LEU A 33 -18.29 6.46 50.96
C LEU A 33 -17.28 7.15 51.84
N ARG A 34 -17.76 7.64 52.99
CA ARG A 34 -16.94 8.14 54.12
C ARG A 34 -16.34 6.95 54.88
N TYR A 35 -15.05 6.97 55.11
CA TYR A 35 -14.35 6.04 55.98
C TYR A 35 -14.67 6.37 57.45
N ALA A 36 -15.16 5.36 58.19
CA ALA A 36 -15.21 5.35 59.63
C ALA A 36 -13.97 4.61 60.16
N SER A 37 -13.32 5.25 61.11
CA SER A 37 -12.14 4.78 61.83
C SER A 37 -12.45 3.68 62.83
N GLY A 38 -11.61 2.64 62.86
CA GLY A 38 -11.32 1.89 64.08
C GLY A 38 -11.77 0.42 64.07
N VAL A 39 -10.84 -0.50 63.81
CA VAL A 39 -10.59 -1.73 64.61
C VAL A 39 -9.18 -2.23 64.27
N ARG A 40 -8.29 -2.29 65.26
CA ARG A 40 -6.99 -2.96 65.16
C ARG A 40 -7.18 -4.45 65.32
N HIS A 41 -6.87 -5.24 64.28
CA HIS A 41 -6.57 -6.66 64.45
C HIS A 41 -5.21 -6.97 63.79
N ALA A 42 -4.34 -7.56 64.61
CA ALA A 42 -3.02 -8.04 64.23
C ALA A 42 -3.16 -9.14 63.14
N VAL A 43 -2.65 -8.88 61.96
CA VAL A 43 -2.46 -9.90 60.92
C VAL A 43 -0.95 -10.14 60.79
N SER A 44 -0.58 -11.39 61.09
CA SER A 44 0.71 -12.00 60.91
C SER A 44 1.35 -11.66 59.58
N SER A 45 2.56 -11.12 59.58
CA SER A 45 3.38 -10.81 58.42
C SER A 45 3.86 -12.06 57.71
N ARG A 46 3.08 -12.60 56.79
CA ARG A 46 3.64 -13.41 55.72
C ARG A 46 4.18 -12.45 54.64
N ARG A 47 5.50 -12.36 54.55
CA ARG A 47 6.19 -11.64 53.47
C ARG A 47 5.77 -12.26 52.16
N LEU A 48 5.09 -11.46 51.31
CA LEU A 48 4.98 -11.74 49.86
C LEU A 48 6.40 -11.70 49.27
N PRO A 49 6.76 -12.62 48.40
CA PRO A 49 8.06 -12.57 47.70
C PRO A 49 8.17 -11.26 46.93
N ARG A 50 9.32 -10.59 47.05
CA ARG A 50 9.62 -9.34 46.37
C ARG A 50 9.49 -9.52 44.86
N MET A 51 8.71 -8.69 44.21
CA MET A 51 8.60 -8.58 42.74
C MET A 51 9.97 -8.38 42.04
N SER A 52 11.03 -8.05 42.76
CA SER A 52 12.38 -7.90 42.20
C SER A 52 13.03 -9.21 41.76
N SER A 53 12.71 -10.36 42.38
CA SER A 53 13.30 -11.64 41.96
C SER A 53 12.70 -12.20 40.68
N LEU A 54 11.44 -11.86 40.40
CA LEU A 54 10.80 -12.23 39.10
C LEU A 54 11.26 -11.36 37.92
N MET A 55 11.81 -10.17 38.17
CA MET A 55 12.43 -9.34 37.15
C MET A 55 13.90 -9.72 36.87
N GLU A 56 14.64 -10.19 37.89
CA GLU A 56 16.03 -10.65 37.73
C GLU A 56 16.11 -11.93 36.88
N ASP A 57 15.20 -12.90 37.09
CA ASP A 57 15.12 -14.13 36.27
C ASP A 57 14.70 -13.87 34.80
N VAL A 58 14.08 -12.73 34.49
CA VAL A 58 13.68 -12.35 33.13
C VAL A 58 14.82 -11.69 32.35
N MET A 59 15.84 -11.15 33.05
CA MET A 59 16.98 -10.48 32.38
C MET A 59 18.13 -11.44 32.01
N GLU A 60 18.17 -12.65 32.56
CA GLU A 60 19.27 -13.61 32.30
C GLU A 60 19.10 -14.43 31.01
N ASP A 61 17.96 -14.37 30.30
CA ASP A 61 17.66 -15.21 29.13
C ASP A 61 17.58 -14.44 27.81
N THR A 62 18.13 -13.26 27.71
CA THR A 62 18.28 -12.54 26.44
C THR A 62 19.60 -12.97 25.79
N ALA A 63 19.52 -13.85 24.77
CA ALA A 63 20.65 -14.07 23.88
C ALA A 63 21.18 -12.72 23.33
N PRO A 64 22.49 -12.61 23.04
CA PRO A 64 23.07 -11.37 22.57
C PRO A 64 22.32 -10.89 21.31
N VAL A 65 21.65 -9.74 21.42
CA VAL A 65 21.06 -9.04 20.30
C VAL A 65 22.18 -8.27 19.62
N ILE A 66 22.21 -8.26 18.28
CA ILE A 66 23.13 -7.41 17.54
C ILE A 66 22.88 -5.97 17.98
N ASN A 67 23.84 -5.39 18.69
CA ASN A 67 23.75 -4.02 19.17
C ASN A 67 24.14 -3.11 18.00
N ALA A 68 23.13 -2.68 17.24
CA ALA A 68 23.29 -1.91 16.01
C ALA A 68 23.74 -0.44 16.22
N ALA A 69 24.07 -0.05 17.45
CA ALA A 69 24.67 1.25 17.72
C ALA A 69 26.11 1.28 17.17
N GLY A 70 26.26 1.65 15.89
CA GLY A 70 27.55 1.79 15.21
C GLY A 70 27.98 0.61 14.33
N ALA A 71 27.18 -0.44 14.20
CA ALA A 71 27.38 -1.49 13.19
C ALA A 71 26.61 -1.13 11.91
N ASP A 72 27.11 -1.57 10.75
CA ASP A 72 26.44 -1.42 9.47
C ASP A 72 25.03 -2.03 9.53
N VAL A 73 24.00 -1.19 9.51
CA VAL A 73 22.61 -1.64 9.52
C VAL A 73 22.35 -2.44 8.24
N ARG A 74 21.88 -3.68 8.39
CA ARG A 74 21.48 -4.54 7.27
C ARG A 74 20.04 -5.00 7.49
N VAL A 75 19.19 -4.66 6.56
CA VAL A 75 17.78 -5.01 6.53
C VAL A 75 17.45 -5.75 5.26
N ARG A 76 16.31 -6.45 5.23
CA ARG A 76 15.91 -7.19 4.03
C ARG A 76 14.41 -7.12 3.79
N PHE A 77 14.05 -7.07 2.53
CA PHE A 77 12.74 -7.50 2.05
C PHE A 77 12.88 -8.91 1.48
N ALA A 78 12.04 -9.83 1.95
CA ALA A 78 12.16 -11.25 1.63
C ALA A 78 10.80 -11.82 1.16
N PRO A 79 10.37 -11.45 -0.07
CA PRO A 79 9.09 -11.88 -0.59
C PRO A 79 9.15 -13.27 -1.23
N SER A 80 8.01 -14.00 -1.15
CA SER A 80 7.78 -15.19 -1.99
C SER A 80 7.17 -14.74 -3.33
N PRO A 81 7.71 -15.17 -4.49
CA PRO A 81 7.24 -14.74 -5.81
C PRO A 81 5.98 -15.50 -6.25
N THR A 82 4.88 -15.31 -5.51
CA THR A 82 3.60 -16.03 -5.70
C THR A 82 2.52 -15.16 -6.36
N GLY A 83 2.89 -14.00 -6.90
CA GLY A 83 1.98 -13.06 -7.55
C GLY A 83 2.50 -11.63 -7.55
N THR A 84 1.60 -10.66 -7.75
CA THR A 84 1.92 -9.23 -7.79
C THR A 84 2.26 -8.67 -6.42
N LEU A 85 3.07 -7.61 -6.36
CA LEU A 85 3.42 -6.92 -5.11
C LEU A 85 2.19 -6.22 -4.52
N HIS A 86 1.68 -6.76 -3.41
CA HIS A 86 0.57 -6.17 -2.66
C HIS A 86 1.04 -4.97 -1.83
N VAL A 87 0.17 -3.98 -1.59
CA VAL A 87 0.50 -2.77 -0.80
C VAL A 87 1.05 -3.09 0.60
N GLY A 88 0.63 -4.17 1.24
CA GLY A 88 1.20 -4.63 2.51
C GLY A 88 2.66 -5.04 2.40
N GLY A 89 3.02 -5.75 1.33
CA GLY A 89 4.40 -6.09 1.00
C GLY A 89 5.21 -4.84 0.64
N ALA A 90 4.64 -3.95 -0.20
CA ALA A 90 5.26 -2.70 -0.59
C ALA A 90 5.57 -1.79 0.62
N ARG A 91 4.64 -1.67 1.59
CA ARG A 91 4.90 -0.94 2.84
C ARG A 91 6.03 -1.57 3.64
N THR A 92 6.05 -2.90 3.74
CA THR A 92 7.13 -3.62 4.45
C THR A 92 8.48 -3.40 3.77
N ALA A 93 8.54 -3.46 2.43
CA ALA A 93 9.73 -3.14 1.66
C ALA A 93 10.17 -1.69 1.89
N LEU A 94 9.23 -0.74 1.84
CA LEU A 94 9.49 0.68 2.09
C LEU A 94 10.06 0.92 3.49
N PHE A 95 9.52 0.31 4.54
CA PHE A 95 10.03 0.48 5.91
C PHE A 95 11.46 -0.06 6.06
N ASN A 96 11.78 -1.20 5.44
CA ASN A 96 13.14 -1.70 5.37
C ASN A 96 14.06 -0.74 4.61
N PHE A 97 13.63 -0.27 3.44
CA PHE A 97 14.38 0.68 2.63
C PHE A 97 14.67 1.99 3.38
N LEU A 98 13.64 2.59 4.00
CA LEU A 98 13.79 3.82 4.79
C LEU A 98 14.72 3.63 6.00
N GLN A 99 14.64 2.48 6.68
CA GLN A 99 15.54 2.15 7.78
C GLN A 99 17.00 2.05 7.31
N ALA A 100 17.24 1.43 6.15
CA ALA A 100 18.58 1.37 5.57
C ALA A 100 19.09 2.78 5.21
N LYS A 101 18.27 3.57 4.51
CA LYS A 101 18.66 4.93 4.08
C LYS A 101 18.93 5.86 5.26
N ASN A 102 18.05 5.88 6.26
CA ASN A 102 18.22 6.69 7.47
C ASN A 102 19.50 6.33 8.23
N ALA A 103 19.82 5.05 8.32
CA ALA A 103 20.99 4.56 9.06
C ALA A 103 22.29 4.52 8.23
N GLY A 104 22.27 4.85 6.94
CA GLY A 104 23.42 4.68 6.05
C GLY A 104 23.82 3.22 5.86
N GLY A 105 22.88 2.29 6.02
CA GLY A 105 23.07 0.84 5.93
C GLY A 105 22.73 0.26 4.57
N LYS A 106 22.53 -1.09 4.52
CA LYS A 106 22.21 -1.83 3.30
C LYS A 106 20.80 -2.40 3.32
N PHE A 107 20.11 -2.28 2.19
CA PHE A 107 18.83 -2.91 1.92
C PHE A 107 19.02 -4.11 0.99
N ILE A 108 18.70 -5.31 1.47
CA ILE A 108 18.88 -6.58 0.75
C ILE A 108 17.54 -7.07 0.24
N LEU A 109 17.52 -7.57 -0.99
CA LEU A 109 16.39 -8.31 -1.55
C LEU A 109 16.72 -9.80 -1.58
N ARG A 110 15.89 -10.63 -0.91
CA ARG A 110 15.99 -12.08 -0.91
C ARG A 110 14.69 -12.69 -1.44
N ILE A 111 14.79 -13.61 -2.37
CA ILE A 111 13.62 -14.29 -2.94
C ILE A 111 13.38 -15.61 -2.20
N GLU A 112 12.19 -15.76 -1.62
CA GLU A 112 11.77 -16.96 -0.87
C GLU A 112 10.95 -17.88 -1.80
N ASP A 113 11.65 -18.63 -2.66
CA ASP A 113 11.12 -19.47 -3.74
C ASP A 113 11.22 -20.96 -3.47
N THR A 114 11.27 -21.38 -2.21
CA THR A 114 11.32 -22.81 -1.81
C THR A 114 10.05 -23.60 -2.12
N ASP A 115 8.93 -22.93 -2.39
CA ASP A 115 7.69 -23.52 -2.88
C ASP A 115 7.59 -23.35 -4.39
N GLU A 116 8.22 -24.25 -5.13
CA GLU A 116 8.29 -24.20 -6.60
C GLU A 116 6.90 -24.27 -7.26
N ALA A 117 5.92 -24.92 -6.63
CA ALA A 117 4.57 -25.04 -7.19
C ALA A 117 3.82 -23.70 -7.23
N ARG A 118 4.16 -22.78 -6.33
CA ARG A 118 3.52 -21.45 -6.22
C ARG A 118 4.39 -20.31 -6.69
N SER A 119 5.68 -20.55 -6.92
CA SER A 119 6.65 -19.54 -7.33
C SER A 119 6.82 -19.55 -8.85
N SER A 120 6.87 -18.37 -9.48
CA SER A 120 7.19 -18.25 -10.91
C SER A 120 8.14 -17.10 -11.19
N ARG A 121 8.93 -17.23 -12.25
CA ARG A 121 9.86 -16.17 -12.69
C ARG A 121 9.12 -14.92 -13.13
N GLU A 122 7.96 -15.05 -13.77
CA GLU A 122 7.13 -13.92 -14.19
C GLU A 122 6.62 -13.13 -12.99
N SER A 123 6.24 -13.82 -11.90
CA SER A 123 5.84 -13.16 -10.65
C SER A 123 7.01 -12.45 -9.98
N GLU A 124 8.21 -13.05 -10.00
CA GLU A 124 9.44 -12.41 -9.53
C GLU A 124 9.74 -11.14 -10.32
N GLU A 125 9.78 -11.21 -11.66
CA GLU A 125 10.06 -10.07 -12.53
C GLU A 125 9.04 -8.94 -12.36
N SER A 126 7.76 -9.27 -12.27
CA SER A 126 6.69 -8.31 -12.01
C SER A 126 6.89 -7.59 -10.68
N MET A 127 7.24 -8.33 -9.63
CA MET A 127 7.50 -7.76 -8.30
C MET A 127 8.76 -6.88 -8.28
N LEU A 128 9.84 -7.29 -8.96
CA LEU A 128 11.05 -6.47 -9.11
C LEU A 128 10.75 -5.17 -9.87
N ALA A 129 9.94 -5.25 -10.92
CA ALA A 129 9.49 -4.07 -11.67
C ALA A 129 8.67 -3.11 -10.80
N ASP A 130 7.78 -3.62 -9.94
CA ASP A 130 7.00 -2.82 -9.02
C ASP A 130 7.87 -2.14 -7.94
N LEU A 131 8.87 -2.86 -7.39
CA LEU A 131 9.83 -2.27 -6.44
C LEU A 131 10.66 -1.16 -7.08
N ARG A 132 11.17 -1.37 -8.32
CA ARG A 132 11.91 -0.35 -9.08
C ARG A 132 11.03 0.85 -9.40
N TRP A 133 9.79 0.63 -9.80
CA TRP A 133 8.85 1.74 -10.04
C TRP A 133 8.61 2.57 -8.79
N LEU A 134 8.53 1.93 -7.60
CA LEU A 134 8.48 2.65 -6.33
C LEU A 134 9.80 3.35 -5.96
N GLY A 135 10.89 3.12 -6.69
CA GLY A 135 12.23 3.63 -6.34
C GLY A 135 12.86 2.92 -5.14
N LEU A 136 12.39 1.71 -4.78
CA LEU A 136 12.92 0.91 -3.68
C LEU A 136 14.08 0.04 -4.18
N GLU A 137 15.19 0.70 -4.53
CA GLU A 137 16.40 0.06 -5.04
C GLU A 137 17.16 -0.65 -3.91
N TRP A 138 17.44 -1.94 -4.10
CA TRP A 138 18.23 -2.74 -3.15
C TRP A 138 19.73 -2.67 -3.46
N ASP A 139 20.55 -2.84 -2.42
CA ASP A 139 22.01 -2.80 -2.53
C ASP A 139 22.58 -4.16 -2.92
N GLU A 140 21.97 -5.25 -2.44
CA GLU A 140 22.32 -6.63 -2.74
C GLU A 140 21.04 -7.44 -3.06
N GLY A 141 21.12 -8.36 -4.03
CA GLY A 141 19.95 -9.14 -4.44
C GLY A 141 20.22 -10.05 -5.64
N PRO A 142 19.17 -10.75 -6.14
CA PRO A 142 19.33 -11.82 -7.14
C PRO A 142 19.87 -11.35 -8.50
N ASP A 143 19.72 -10.09 -8.84
CA ASP A 143 20.15 -9.46 -10.09
C ASP A 143 21.40 -8.55 -9.92
N LYS A 144 21.62 -8.04 -8.71
CA LYS A 144 22.78 -7.20 -8.38
C LYS A 144 23.95 -8.00 -7.82
N GLY A 145 23.70 -9.20 -7.30
CA GLY A 145 24.69 -9.95 -6.56
C GLY A 145 25.03 -9.33 -5.20
N GLY A 146 26.19 -9.61 -4.66
CA GLY A 146 26.70 -9.15 -3.38
C GLY A 146 27.58 -10.19 -2.70
N GLU A 147 28.05 -9.88 -1.49
CA GLU A 147 29.04 -10.72 -0.78
C GLU A 147 28.44 -11.96 -0.11
N VAL A 148 27.13 -11.98 0.16
CA VAL A 148 26.45 -12.98 0.98
C VAL A 148 25.43 -13.83 0.20
N GLY A 149 25.55 -13.82 -1.13
CA GLY A 149 24.70 -14.63 -2.01
C GLY A 149 24.89 -16.15 -1.85
N PRO A 150 24.08 -16.94 -2.56
CA PRO A 150 22.96 -16.58 -3.44
C PRO A 150 21.78 -15.91 -2.72
N TYR A 151 20.96 -15.13 -3.47
CA TYR A 151 19.82 -14.39 -2.90
C TYR A 151 18.47 -15.03 -3.23
N ARG A 152 18.44 -16.21 -3.85
CA ARG A 152 17.27 -17.07 -3.99
C ARG A 152 17.41 -18.28 -3.08
N GLN A 153 16.37 -18.59 -2.31
CA GLN A 153 16.41 -19.71 -1.37
C GLN A 153 16.54 -21.05 -2.07
N SER A 154 15.98 -21.21 -3.26
CA SER A 154 16.16 -22.41 -4.11
C SER A 154 17.62 -22.71 -4.47
N GLU A 155 18.49 -21.71 -4.47
CA GLU A 155 19.91 -21.82 -4.80
C GLU A 155 20.80 -22.10 -3.57
N ARG A 156 20.22 -22.22 -2.35
CA ARG A 156 20.94 -22.30 -1.07
C ARG A 156 20.83 -23.67 -0.37
N GLY A 157 20.40 -24.70 -1.09
CA GLY A 157 20.12 -26.04 -0.53
C GLY A 157 21.27 -26.63 0.29
N GLU A 158 22.52 -26.53 -0.20
CA GLU A 158 23.71 -27.04 0.51
C GLU A 158 23.95 -26.31 1.85
N ILE A 159 23.70 -25.00 1.90
CA ILE A 159 23.84 -24.22 3.15
C ILE A 159 22.82 -24.70 4.18
N TYR A 160 21.58 -24.93 3.78
CA TYR A 160 20.55 -25.43 4.70
C TYR A 160 20.85 -26.83 5.19
N LYS A 161 21.37 -27.71 4.30
CA LYS A 161 21.77 -29.03 4.69
C LYS A 161 22.90 -29.01 5.72
N GLU A 162 23.95 -28.22 5.48
CA GLU A 162 25.07 -28.05 6.41
C GLU A 162 24.59 -27.57 7.79
N MET A 163 23.71 -26.58 7.83
CA MET A 163 23.19 -26.03 9.10
C MET A 163 22.27 -27.03 9.81
N ALA A 164 21.50 -27.84 9.08
CA ALA A 164 20.69 -28.90 9.66
C ALA A 164 21.57 -30.04 10.26
N ASP A 165 22.62 -30.44 9.54
CA ASP A 165 23.56 -31.44 10.01
C ASP A 165 24.27 -30.96 11.30
N LYS A 166 24.69 -29.69 11.38
CA LYS A 166 25.24 -29.10 12.63
C LYS A 166 24.25 -29.18 13.80
N LEU A 167 22.98 -28.92 13.56
CA LEU A 167 21.95 -29.03 14.60
C LEU A 167 21.75 -30.47 15.06
N VAL A 168 21.84 -31.45 14.16
CA VAL A 168 21.75 -32.86 14.50
C VAL A 168 22.96 -33.30 15.31
N GLU A 169 24.18 -32.94 14.89
CA GLU A 169 25.42 -33.24 15.59
C GLU A 169 25.45 -32.64 17.01
N ALA A 170 24.93 -31.41 17.15
CA ALA A 170 24.82 -30.74 18.45
C ALA A 170 23.64 -31.25 19.32
N GLY A 171 22.81 -32.17 18.82
CA GLY A 171 21.67 -32.74 19.55
C GLY A 171 20.43 -31.81 19.59
N TRP A 172 20.41 -30.74 18.82
CA TRP A 172 19.28 -29.83 18.69
C TRP A 172 18.24 -30.25 17.65
N ALA A 173 18.59 -31.25 16.81
CA ALA A 173 17.67 -31.82 15.85
C ALA A 173 17.80 -33.33 15.81
N TYR A 174 16.78 -34.02 15.31
CA TYR A 174 16.76 -35.48 15.20
C TYR A 174 15.97 -35.95 13.98
N PRO A 175 16.29 -37.12 13.39
CA PRO A 175 15.49 -37.76 12.36
C PRO A 175 14.13 -38.21 12.90
N CYS A 176 13.08 -37.95 12.17
CA CYS A 176 11.70 -38.36 12.47
C CYS A 176 11.14 -39.14 11.29
N PHE A 177 10.78 -40.41 11.51
CA PHE A 177 10.29 -41.34 10.49
C PHE A 177 8.76 -41.45 10.48
N CYS A 178 8.04 -40.59 11.21
CA CYS A 178 6.57 -40.57 11.15
C CYS A 178 6.08 -40.24 9.74
N THR A 179 5.16 -41.07 9.23
CA THR A 179 4.48 -40.82 7.96
C THR A 179 3.44 -39.68 8.11
N GLU A 180 2.92 -39.18 6.98
CA GLU A 180 1.90 -38.13 6.98
C GLU A 180 0.60 -38.67 7.60
N GLU A 181 0.23 -39.90 7.29
CA GLU A 181 -0.95 -40.58 7.86
C GLU A 181 -0.86 -40.72 9.38
N GLU A 182 0.32 -41.12 9.91
CA GLU A 182 0.53 -41.18 11.35
C GLU A 182 0.41 -39.80 12.02
N LEU A 183 0.94 -38.78 11.39
CA LEU A 183 0.88 -37.41 11.91
C LEU A 183 -0.57 -36.85 11.88
N ILE A 184 -1.35 -37.16 10.84
CA ILE A 184 -2.78 -36.82 10.75
C ILE A 184 -3.55 -37.52 11.86
N ALA A 185 -3.39 -38.84 12.02
CA ALA A 185 -4.07 -39.61 13.05
C ALA A 185 -3.76 -39.11 14.48
N LYS A 186 -2.50 -38.74 14.75
CA LYS A 186 -2.09 -38.14 16.03
C LYS A 186 -2.71 -36.77 16.26
N ARG A 187 -2.82 -35.94 15.22
CA ARG A 187 -3.50 -34.64 15.29
C ARG A 187 -4.97 -34.79 15.64
N GLU A 188 -5.67 -35.67 14.94
CA GLU A 188 -7.09 -35.98 15.21
C GLU A 188 -7.30 -36.50 16.64
N GLN A 189 -6.39 -37.33 17.15
CA GLN A 189 -6.44 -37.80 18.53
C GLN A 189 -6.28 -36.67 19.55
N ALA A 190 -5.34 -35.73 19.31
CA ALA A 190 -5.14 -34.57 20.17
C ALA A 190 -6.37 -33.66 20.16
N GLU A 191 -6.94 -33.37 18.97
CA GLU A 191 -8.14 -32.56 18.81
C GLU A 191 -9.34 -33.19 19.55
N ASN A 192 -9.53 -34.51 19.45
CA ASN A 192 -10.58 -35.25 20.16
C ASN A 192 -10.44 -35.17 21.70
N LYS A 193 -9.20 -34.97 22.20
CA LYS A 193 -8.92 -34.79 23.62
C LYS A 193 -8.92 -33.32 24.06
N ASN A 194 -9.20 -32.37 23.17
CA ASN A 194 -9.03 -30.92 23.39
C ASN A 194 -7.58 -30.54 23.77
N GLU A 195 -6.60 -31.27 23.29
CA GLU A 195 -5.18 -30.97 23.43
C GLU A 195 -4.68 -30.17 22.20
N ALA A 196 -3.63 -29.40 22.37
CA ALA A 196 -3.01 -28.69 21.24
C ALA A 196 -2.49 -29.72 20.21
N PRO A 197 -2.75 -29.57 18.91
CA PRO A 197 -2.34 -30.52 17.88
C PRO A 197 -0.84 -30.37 17.56
N GLN A 198 0.00 -30.66 18.55
CA GLN A 198 1.46 -30.65 18.43
C GLN A 198 1.99 -32.05 18.17
N TYR A 199 3.23 -32.14 17.67
CA TYR A 199 3.92 -33.42 17.54
C TYR A 199 4.19 -34.02 18.92
N ASP A 200 3.89 -35.30 19.08
CA ASP A 200 3.93 -36.03 20.37
C ASP A 200 5.33 -36.46 20.85
N GLY A 201 6.37 -36.19 20.06
CA GLY A 201 7.75 -36.52 20.40
C GLY A 201 8.13 -38.00 20.19
N THR A 202 7.37 -38.77 19.40
CA THR A 202 7.61 -40.22 19.18
C THR A 202 9.07 -40.54 18.87
N TRP A 203 9.75 -39.75 18.03
CA TRP A 203 11.16 -39.97 17.65
C TRP A 203 12.14 -39.07 18.40
N ARG A 204 11.69 -38.26 19.34
CA ARG A 204 12.50 -37.26 20.03
C ARG A 204 13.66 -37.88 20.84
N ASP A 205 13.40 -38.99 21.50
CA ASP A 205 14.33 -39.70 22.38
C ASP A 205 14.41 -41.17 21.97
N ALA A 206 14.30 -41.47 20.66
CA ALA A 206 14.40 -42.83 20.11
C ALA A 206 15.81 -43.41 20.28
N ASP A 207 15.91 -44.75 20.32
CA ASP A 207 17.18 -45.44 20.39
C ASP A 207 18.07 -45.13 19.18
N PRO A 208 19.29 -44.59 19.36
CA PRO A 208 20.19 -44.30 18.25
C PRO A 208 20.46 -45.52 17.33
N ALA A 209 20.41 -46.75 17.85
CA ALA A 209 20.56 -47.96 17.05
C ALA A 209 19.36 -48.18 16.11
N GLU A 210 18.12 -47.91 16.58
CA GLU A 210 16.92 -47.98 15.77
C GLU A 210 16.92 -46.87 14.68
N VAL A 211 17.27 -45.64 15.05
CA VAL A 211 17.41 -44.52 14.11
C VAL A 211 18.40 -44.86 12.99
N LYS A 212 19.59 -45.39 13.38
CA LYS A 212 20.63 -45.78 12.42
C LYS A 212 20.15 -46.88 11.49
N ALA A 213 19.50 -47.91 12.02
CA ALA A 213 19.00 -49.03 11.22
C ALA A 213 17.99 -48.54 10.16
N LYS A 214 17.03 -47.68 10.54
CA LYS A 214 16.05 -47.11 9.60
C LYS A 214 16.71 -46.21 8.54
N MET A 215 17.74 -45.48 8.89
CA MET A 215 18.50 -44.68 7.92
C MET A 215 19.25 -45.56 6.94
N GLU A 216 19.88 -46.66 7.40
CA GLU A 216 20.58 -47.64 6.57
C GLU A 216 19.61 -48.42 5.66
N GLU A 217 18.37 -48.65 6.10
CA GLU A 217 17.28 -49.21 5.30
C GLU A 217 16.76 -48.25 4.25
N GLY A 218 17.14 -46.97 4.30
CA GLY A 218 16.68 -45.94 3.36
C GLY A 218 15.24 -45.44 3.61
N VAL A 219 14.71 -45.63 4.84
CA VAL A 219 13.39 -45.14 5.21
C VAL A 219 13.36 -43.60 5.14
N PRO A 220 12.42 -42.98 4.42
CA PRO A 220 12.32 -41.53 4.37
C PRO A 220 12.11 -40.93 5.75
N TYR A 221 12.81 -39.84 6.06
CA TYR A 221 12.69 -39.13 7.34
C TYR A 221 12.73 -37.61 7.15
N THR A 222 12.19 -36.89 8.14
CA THR A 222 12.32 -35.45 8.26
C THR A 222 13.28 -35.09 9.38
N TYR A 223 14.02 -33.98 9.28
CA TYR A 223 14.70 -33.44 10.46
C TYR A 223 13.75 -32.57 11.26
N ARG A 224 13.62 -32.84 12.57
CA ARG A 224 12.86 -32.03 13.52
C ARG A 224 13.79 -31.34 14.50
N PHE A 225 13.47 -30.06 14.79
CA PHE A 225 14.09 -29.29 15.86
C PHE A 225 13.59 -29.80 17.22
N LYS A 226 14.51 -30.04 18.14
CA LYS A 226 14.26 -30.51 19.51
C LYS A 226 14.05 -29.29 20.42
N VAL A 227 12.80 -28.84 20.59
CA VAL A 227 12.50 -27.68 21.43
C VAL A 227 12.83 -27.96 22.90
N PRO A 228 13.68 -27.16 23.56
CA PRO A 228 14.04 -27.38 24.96
C PRO A 228 12.82 -27.19 25.89
N LYS A 229 12.63 -28.16 26.81
CA LYS A 229 11.53 -28.15 27.77
C LYS A 229 11.72 -27.02 28.77
N GLY A 230 10.60 -26.35 29.10
CA GLY A 230 10.59 -25.24 30.07
C GLY A 230 11.36 -23.99 29.62
N LYS A 231 11.83 -23.93 28.36
CA LYS A 231 12.53 -22.75 27.83
C LYS A 231 11.55 -21.63 27.52
N ARG A 232 11.83 -20.45 28.08
CA ARG A 232 11.14 -19.22 27.76
C ARG A 232 11.99 -18.40 26.78
N ILE A 233 11.38 -17.94 25.70
CA ILE A 233 12.00 -17.02 24.74
C ILE A 233 11.38 -15.65 24.89
N VAL A 234 12.23 -14.62 25.00
CA VAL A 234 11.82 -13.22 25.12
C VAL A 234 12.50 -12.42 24.01
N ILE A 235 11.75 -11.58 23.33
CA ILE A 235 12.27 -10.57 22.41
C ILE A 235 11.82 -9.17 22.82
N GLN A 236 12.65 -8.17 22.54
CA GLN A 236 12.29 -6.76 22.63
C GLN A 236 11.97 -6.28 21.21
N ASP A 237 10.69 -6.31 20.86
CA ASP A 237 10.23 -5.87 19.55
C ASP A 237 10.10 -4.34 19.53
N LEU A 238 10.66 -3.68 18.50
CA LEU A 238 10.70 -2.22 18.39
C LEU A 238 9.30 -1.61 18.29
N VAL A 239 8.33 -2.36 17.75
CA VAL A 239 6.93 -1.92 17.59
C VAL A 239 6.04 -2.46 18.71
N ARG A 240 6.14 -3.77 19.01
CA ARG A 240 5.24 -4.47 19.94
C ARG A 240 5.68 -4.35 21.40
N GLY A 241 6.96 -4.01 21.65
CA GLY A 241 7.58 -4.04 22.96
C GLY A 241 7.99 -5.45 23.36
N GLN A 242 8.02 -5.75 24.65
CA GLN A 242 8.40 -7.08 25.09
C GLN A 242 7.36 -8.14 24.73
N VAL A 243 7.81 -9.18 24.03
CA VAL A 243 7.00 -10.37 23.70
C VAL A 243 7.70 -11.60 24.23
N ALA A 244 6.97 -12.47 24.93
CA ALA A 244 7.52 -13.66 25.57
C ALA A 244 6.66 -14.88 25.28
N TRP A 245 7.29 -16.03 25.09
CA TRP A 245 6.64 -17.32 24.83
C TRP A 245 7.23 -18.41 25.73
N ASP A 246 6.38 -19.32 26.14
CA ASP A 246 6.80 -20.67 26.51
C ASP A 246 7.03 -21.46 25.22
N ALA A 247 8.26 -21.88 24.95
CA ALA A 247 8.63 -22.45 23.67
C ALA A 247 7.94 -23.81 23.43
N GLU A 248 7.98 -24.70 24.45
CA GLU A 248 7.38 -26.03 24.36
C GLU A 248 5.86 -25.93 24.17
N ALA A 249 5.19 -25.15 25.03
CA ALA A 249 3.73 -24.99 24.96
C ALA A 249 3.25 -24.29 23.67
N THR A 250 4.07 -23.41 23.09
CA THR A 250 3.64 -22.61 21.92
C THR A 250 3.88 -23.33 20.59
N VAL A 251 5.02 -24.01 20.40
CA VAL A 251 5.40 -24.53 19.08
C VAL A 251 5.67 -26.03 19.04
N GLY A 252 6.05 -26.66 20.15
CA GLY A 252 6.48 -28.06 20.17
C GLY A 252 7.65 -28.34 19.22
N ASP A 253 8.02 -29.61 19.03
CA ASP A 253 9.07 -29.97 18.07
C ASP A 253 8.57 -29.79 16.64
N PHE A 254 9.32 -29.04 15.81
CA PHE A 254 8.91 -28.64 14.46
C PHE A 254 9.92 -29.08 13.39
N ILE A 255 9.47 -29.25 12.16
CA ILE A 255 10.28 -29.69 11.03
C ILE A 255 11.27 -28.58 10.62
N LEU A 256 12.51 -28.98 10.29
CA LEU A 256 13.55 -28.15 9.67
C LEU A 256 13.71 -28.51 8.19
N LEU A 257 13.90 -29.81 7.88
CA LEU A 257 13.97 -30.33 6.51
C LEU A 257 12.89 -31.39 6.31
N ARG A 258 12.25 -31.34 5.16
CA ARG A 258 11.31 -32.39 4.70
C ARG A 258 12.07 -33.66 4.31
N SER A 259 11.38 -34.78 4.13
CA SER A 259 11.96 -36.02 3.67
C SER A 259 12.59 -35.94 2.26
N THR A 260 12.20 -34.94 1.48
CA THR A 260 12.80 -34.62 0.18
C THR A 260 14.10 -33.80 0.30
N GLY A 261 14.53 -33.43 1.52
CA GLY A 261 15.65 -32.52 1.76
C GLY A 261 15.31 -31.05 1.64
N VAL A 262 14.09 -30.69 1.19
CA VAL A 262 13.64 -29.29 1.05
C VAL A 262 13.44 -28.68 2.44
N PRO A 263 14.07 -27.53 2.74
CA PRO A 263 13.92 -26.86 4.03
C PRO A 263 12.53 -26.21 4.17
N VAL A 264 12.10 -26.02 5.43
CA VAL A 264 10.87 -25.27 5.71
C VAL A 264 11.15 -23.79 5.96
N TYR A 265 10.14 -22.95 5.74
CA TYR A 265 10.18 -21.49 5.81
C TYR A 265 10.97 -20.95 7.02
N ASN A 266 10.61 -21.34 8.25
CA ASN A 266 11.25 -20.79 9.45
C ASN A 266 12.73 -21.13 9.57
N PHE A 267 13.14 -22.26 9.03
CA PHE A 267 14.54 -22.68 9.00
C PHE A 267 15.34 -21.87 7.99
N CYS A 268 14.83 -21.76 6.74
CA CYS A 268 15.49 -20.94 5.71
C CYS A 268 15.69 -19.51 6.19
N VAL A 269 14.63 -18.87 6.70
CA VAL A 269 14.68 -17.47 7.13
C VAL A 269 15.69 -17.26 8.26
N ALA A 270 15.72 -18.15 9.27
CA ALA A 270 16.67 -18.02 10.36
C ALA A 270 18.13 -18.16 9.88
N VAL A 271 18.42 -19.16 9.07
CA VAL A 271 19.75 -19.39 8.50
C VAL A 271 20.18 -18.24 7.61
N ASP A 272 19.29 -17.78 6.73
CA ASP A 272 19.58 -16.70 5.79
C ASP A 272 19.81 -15.37 6.48
N ASP A 273 18.94 -15.01 7.44
CA ASP A 273 19.08 -13.76 8.20
C ASP A 273 20.42 -13.73 8.96
N ALA A 274 20.85 -14.87 9.52
CA ALA A 274 22.15 -14.99 10.17
C ALA A 274 23.32 -14.89 9.18
N GLN A 275 23.31 -15.70 8.12
CA GLN A 275 24.39 -15.78 7.12
C GLN A 275 24.55 -14.49 6.31
N MET A 276 23.44 -13.77 6.07
CA MET A 276 23.44 -12.48 5.39
C MET A 276 23.71 -11.31 6.33
N GLY A 277 23.95 -11.59 7.63
CA GLY A 277 24.27 -10.56 8.63
C GLY A 277 23.13 -9.57 8.86
N ILE A 278 21.86 -10.00 8.77
CA ILE A 278 20.69 -9.15 8.96
C ILE A 278 20.65 -8.68 10.41
N THR A 279 20.66 -7.35 10.59
CA THR A 279 20.63 -6.72 11.91
C THR A 279 19.22 -6.39 12.40
N HIS A 280 18.30 -6.09 11.47
CA HIS A 280 16.92 -5.76 11.77
C HIS A 280 15.97 -6.54 10.87
N VAL A 281 14.97 -7.17 11.48
CA VAL A 281 13.90 -7.92 10.83
C VAL A 281 12.61 -7.13 10.92
N VAL A 282 12.32 -6.33 9.89
CA VAL A 282 11.08 -5.57 9.77
C VAL A 282 10.10 -6.35 8.89
N ARG A 283 8.93 -6.71 9.43
CA ARG A 283 7.92 -7.53 8.73
C ARG A 283 6.52 -7.39 9.34
N ALA A 284 5.51 -8.00 8.71
CA ALA A 284 4.15 -7.97 9.21
C ALA A 284 3.99 -8.79 10.52
N GLU A 285 3.08 -8.36 11.40
CA GLU A 285 2.81 -8.99 12.71
C GLU A 285 2.32 -10.44 12.65
N GLU A 286 1.80 -10.89 11.52
CA GLU A 286 1.39 -12.28 11.30
C GLU A 286 2.58 -13.26 11.42
N HIS A 287 3.80 -12.76 11.29
CA HIS A 287 5.03 -13.53 11.49
C HIS A 287 5.54 -13.55 12.94
N LEU A 288 4.82 -12.96 13.89
CA LEU A 288 5.29 -12.82 15.28
C LEU A 288 5.61 -14.19 15.92
N THR A 289 4.73 -15.18 15.76
CA THR A 289 4.97 -16.56 16.26
C THR A 289 6.10 -17.27 15.49
N ASN A 290 6.39 -16.89 14.24
CA ASN A 290 7.52 -17.42 13.50
C ASN A 290 8.85 -16.99 14.12
N SER A 291 8.90 -15.79 14.73
CA SER A 291 10.09 -15.30 15.43
C SER A 291 10.53 -16.21 16.57
N LEU A 292 9.58 -16.84 17.27
CA LEU A 292 9.90 -17.83 18.31
C LEU A 292 10.72 -19.00 17.73
N ARG A 293 10.25 -19.59 16.60
CA ARG A 293 10.98 -20.71 15.96
C ARG A 293 12.35 -20.27 15.47
N GLN A 294 12.42 -19.08 14.87
CA GLN A 294 13.66 -18.53 14.35
C GLN A 294 14.65 -18.21 15.46
N CYS A 295 14.23 -17.64 16.59
CA CYS A 295 15.08 -17.45 17.76
C CYS A 295 15.64 -18.77 18.31
N LEU A 296 14.81 -19.83 18.39
CA LEU A 296 15.27 -21.15 18.84
C LEU A 296 16.35 -21.73 17.91
N ILE A 297 16.19 -21.56 16.59
CA ILE A 297 17.17 -22.02 15.60
C ILE A 297 18.47 -21.22 15.70
N LEU A 298 18.37 -19.89 15.81
CA LEU A 298 19.52 -18.99 15.94
C LEU A 298 20.33 -19.31 17.21
N ASP A 299 19.64 -19.48 18.35
CA ASP A 299 20.28 -19.82 19.61
C ASP A 299 21.03 -21.16 19.53
N ALA A 300 20.40 -22.19 18.91
CA ALA A 300 20.98 -23.51 18.76
C ALA A 300 22.16 -23.54 17.80
N LEU A 301 22.21 -22.63 16.82
CA LEU A 301 23.34 -22.43 15.91
C LEU A 301 24.36 -21.40 16.43
N GLU A 302 24.16 -20.87 17.63
CA GLU A 302 25.03 -19.85 18.26
C GLU A 302 25.14 -18.54 17.45
N PHE A 303 24.10 -18.22 16.65
CA PHE A 303 24.02 -16.97 15.93
C PHE A 303 23.34 -15.87 16.77
N PRO A 304 23.78 -14.63 16.67
CA PRO A 304 23.10 -13.53 17.36
C PRO A 304 21.71 -13.31 16.77
N ARG A 305 20.74 -12.97 17.63
CA ARG A 305 19.38 -12.63 17.20
C ARG A 305 19.37 -11.21 16.64
N PRO A 306 18.66 -10.95 15.50
CA PRO A 306 18.43 -9.60 15.01
C PRO A 306 17.47 -8.83 15.92
N GLN A 307 17.40 -7.52 15.77
CA GLN A 307 16.32 -6.71 16.31
C GLN A 307 15.04 -6.94 15.48
N TYR A 308 13.91 -7.11 16.14
CA TYR A 308 12.62 -7.36 15.48
C TYR A 308 11.74 -6.12 15.50
N ALA A 309 10.99 -5.91 14.42
CA ALA A 309 9.95 -4.90 14.29
C ALA A 309 8.74 -5.49 13.55
N HIS A 310 7.70 -5.88 14.29
CA HIS A 310 6.49 -6.48 13.72
C HIS A 310 5.43 -5.39 13.51
N CYS A 311 5.29 -4.96 12.25
CA CYS A 311 4.34 -3.93 11.83
C CYS A 311 2.90 -4.47 11.81
N SER A 312 1.95 -3.63 12.19
CA SER A 312 0.53 -3.96 12.15
C SER A 312 0.04 -4.25 10.73
N LEU A 313 -1.09 -4.96 10.61
CA LEU A 313 -1.76 -5.19 9.33
C LEU A 313 -2.35 -3.89 8.78
N ILE A 314 -2.50 -3.84 7.46
CA ILE A 314 -3.32 -2.83 6.78
C ILE A 314 -4.73 -3.41 6.64
N LEU A 315 -5.72 -2.62 7.04
CA LEU A 315 -7.13 -3.00 6.98
C LEU A 315 -7.83 -2.23 5.84
N GLY A 316 -8.91 -2.80 5.32
CA GLY A 316 -9.86 -2.09 4.49
C GLY A 316 -10.78 -1.19 5.33
N GLU A 317 -11.64 -0.43 4.68
CA GLU A 317 -12.64 0.44 5.34
C GLU A 317 -13.58 -0.35 6.25
N ASP A 318 -13.87 -1.61 5.91
CA ASP A 318 -14.65 -2.54 6.72
C ASP A 318 -13.89 -3.11 7.95
N ARG A 319 -12.66 -2.63 8.18
CA ARG A 319 -11.74 -3.09 9.23
C ARG A 319 -11.32 -4.56 9.15
N SER A 320 -11.59 -5.24 8.05
CA SER A 320 -11.01 -6.56 7.77
C SER A 320 -9.63 -6.41 7.11
N LYS A 321 -8.83 -7.48 7.09
CA LYS A 321 -7.54 -7.48 6.39
C LYS A 321 -7.72 -7.04 4.94
N LEU A 322 -6.93 -6.06 4.49
CA LEU A 322 -6.99 -5.54 3.13
C LEU A 322 -6.80 -6.68 2.10
N SER A 323 -7.69 -6.76 1.13
CA SER A 323 -7.73 -7.83 0.12
C SER A 323 -8.32 -7.33 -1.19
N LYS A 324 -8.22 -8.11 -2.27
CA LYS A 324 -8.73 -7.77 -3.61
C LYS A 324 -10.20 -7.33 -3.66
N ARG A 325 -11.03 -7.73 -2.69
CA ARG A 325 -12.44 -7.28 -2.60
C ARG A 325 -12.61 -5.79 -2.29
N HIS A 326 -11.54 -5.14 -1.80
CA HIS A 326 -11.52 -3.71 -1.48
C HIS A 326 -11.03 -2.84 -2.66
N GLY A 327 -10.94 -3.41 -3.87
CA GLY A 327 -10.48 -2.72 -5.07
C GLY A 327 -9.02 -2.98 -5.42
N ALA A 328 -8.31 -1.96 -5.91
CA ALA A 328 -6.89 -2.07 -6.22
C ALA A 328 -6.06 -2.33 -4.97
N THR A 329 -5.24 -3.34 -5.00
CA THR A 329 -4.39 -3.73 -3.86
C THR A 329 -2.95 -4.06 -4.25
N SER A 330 -2.64 -4.13 -5.55
CA SER A 330 -1.27 -4.32 -6.05
C SER A 330 -0.67 -3.03 -6.56
N VAL A 331 0.64 -2.89 -6.42
CA VAL A 331 1.40 -1.71 -6.87
C VAL A 331 1.20 -1.48 -8.37
N GLY A 332 1.26 -2.54 -9.18
CA GLY A 332 1.04 -2.44 -10.63
C GLY A 332 -0.33 -1.86 -11.01
N GLN A 333 -1.40 -2.17 -10.22
CA GLN A 333 -2.72 -1.59 -10.44
C GLN A 333 -2.74 -0.09 -10.17
N PHE A 334 -2.07 0.39 -9.11
CA PHE A 334 -1.96 1.82 -8.82
C PHE A 334 -1.17 2.55 -9.88
N ARG A 335 -0.07 1.97 -10.37
CA ARG A 335 0.70 2.50 -11.50
C ARG A 335 -0.18 2.68 -12.73
N GLN A 336 -0.97 1.66 -13.10
CA GLN A 336 -1.90 1.72 -14.25
C GLN A 336 -3.01 2.76 -14.09
N GLN A 337 -3.43 3.04 -12.86
CA GLN A 337 -4.40 4.09 -12.57
C GLN A 337 -3.81 5.51 -12.60
N GLY A 338 -2.50 5.67 -12.80
CA GLY A 338 -1.84 6.96 -12.90
C GLY A 338 -1.44 7.58 -11.55
N PHE A 339 -1.23 6.75 -10.52
CA PHE A 339 -0.59 7.22 -9.29
C PHE A 339 0.91 7.41 -9.48
N LEU A 340 1.47 8.42 -8.81
CA LEU A 340 2.91 8.67 -8.80
C LEU A 340 3.62 7.78 -7.78
N PRO A 341 4.84 7.29 -8.06
CA PRO A 341 5.62 6.53 -7.10
C PRO A 341 5.95 7.33 -5.84
N SER A 342 6.20 8.64 -5.94
CA SER A 342 6.42 9.53 -4.80
C SER A 342 5.21 9.60 -3.87
N ALA A 343 4.01 9.76 -4.43
CA ALA A 343 2.77 9.77 -3.67
C ALA A 343 2.50 8.41 -2.99
N MET A 344 2.75 7.31 -3.71
CA MET A 344 2.61 5.97 -3.14
C MET A 344 3.59 5.73 -1.98
N LYS A 345 4.87 6.11 -2.10
CA LYS A 345 5.84 6.03 -1.00
C LYS A 345 5.40 6.86 0.20
N ASN A 346 5.01 8.11 -0.03
CA ASN A 346 4.54 9.00 1.04
C ASN A 346 3.31 8.41 1.75
N TYR A 347 2.30 7.98 1.01
CA TYR A 347 1.08 7.40 1.58
C TYR A 347 1.37 6.11 2.37
N LEU A 348 2.14 5.17 1.78
CA LEU A 348 2.49 3.91 2.43
C LEU A 348 3.32 4.11 3.70
N SER A 349 4.17 5.15 3.76
CA SER A 349 4.91 5.46 4.97
C SER A 349 3.98 5.85 6.12
N LEU A 350 2.93 6.62 5.86
CA LEU A 350 1.95 7.06 6.86
C LEU A 350 0.97 5.96 7.29
N LEU A 351 0.96 4.80 6.62
CA LEU A 351 0.18 3.65 7.07
C LEU A 351 0.85 2.93 8.24
N GLY A 352 0.75 3.53 9.41
CA GLY A 352 1.27 2.99 10.67
C GLY A 352 2.60 3.59 11.12
N TRP A 353 3.03 4.71 10.53
CA TRP A 353 4.15 5.52 10.99
C TRP A 353 3.80 7.01 10.93
N ASN A 354 4.44 7.82 11.77
CA ASN A 354 4.40 9.29 11.70
C ASN A 354 5.70 9.88 12.26
N ASP A 355 6.04 11.08 11.82
CA ASP A 355 7.22 11.81 12.28
C ASP A 355 7.01 12.56 13.63
N GLY A 356 5.80 12.47 14.20
CA GLY A 356 5.36 13.15 15.42
C GLY A 356 4.83 14.55 15.21
N THR A 357 4.67 14.97 13.96
CA THR A 357 4.02 16.23 13.58
C THR A 357 2.68 15.93 12.89
N GLU A 358 1.98 16.97 12.44
CA GLU A 358 0.77 16.87 11.61
C GLU A 358 1.08 16.89 10.10
N LYS A 359 2.35 16.80 9.72
CA LYS A 359 2.79 16.79 8.32
C LYS A 359 2.31 15.53 7.62
N GLU A 360 1.74 15.69 6.43
CA GLU A 360 1.24 14.58 5.62
C GLU A 360 1.95 14.44 4.27
N ILE A 361 2.49 15.53 3.73
CA ILE A 361 3.20 15.54 2.44
C ILE A 361 4.70 15.62 2.69
N PHE A 362 5.42 14.59 2.26
CA PHE A 362 6.87 14.44 2.41
C PHE A 362 7.53 14.26 1.06
N THR A 363 8.69 14.88 0.87
CA THR A 363 9.61 14.50 -0.19
C THR A 363 10.31 13.18 0.16
N GLU A 364 11.05 12.62 -0.78
CA GLU A 364 11.82 11.39 -0.55
C GLU A 364 12.93 11.61 0.47
N GLU A 365 13.65 12.72 0.37
CA GLU A 365 14.72 13.11 1.28
C GLU A 365 14.19 13.31 2.71
N GLU A 366 13.05 13.98 2.85
CA GLU A 366 12.42 14.17 4.14
C GLU A 366 11.97 12.85 4.79
N LEU A 367 11.49 11.87 3.99
CA LEU A 367 11.16 10.54 4.49
C LEU A 367 12.42 9.80 4.95
N HIS A 368 13.54 9.90 4.20
CA HIS A 368 14.80 9.27 4.56
C HIS A 368 15.35 9.82 5.89
N GLU A 369 15.27 11.14 6.10
CA GLU A 369 15.75 11.80 7.31
C GLU A 369 14.85 11.56 8.53
N ALA A 370 13.53 11.59 8.33
CA ALA A 370 12.56 11.54 9.43
C ALA A 370 12.24 10.11 9.91
N PHE A 371 12.51 9.07 9.09
CA PHE A 371 12.05 7.72 9.40
C PHE A 371 12.76 7.12 10.61
N ASP A 372 11.98 6.64 11.59
CA ASP A 372 12.45 5.93 12.77
C ASP A 372 11.49 4.77 13.07
N LEU A 373 11.99 3.53 13.06
CA LEU A 373 11.22 2.33 13.36
C LEU A 373 10.53 2.37 14.73
N ARG A 374 11.10 3.08 15.71
CA ARG A 374 10.51 3.23 17.05
C ARG A 374 9.24 4.07 17.06
N ARG A 375 8.95 4.80 15.97
CA ARG A 375 7.73 5.59 15.77
C ARG A 375 6.64 4.83 15.02
N VAL A 376 6.92 3.58 14.60
CA VAL A 376 5.89 2.71 14.02
C VAL A 376 4.90 2.32 15.10
N VAL A 377 3.61 2.51 14.82
CA VAL A 377 2.53 2.32 15.80
C VAL A 377 1.98 0.88 15.80
N LYS A 378 1.52 0.44 16.98
CA LYS A 378 0.97 -0.92 17.16
C LYS A 378 -0.40 -1.12 16.53
N SER A 379 -1.19 -0.05 16.42
CA SER A 379 -2.54 -0.12 15.85
C SER A 379 -2.52 -0.32 14.34
N SER A 380 -3.47 -1.10 13.85
CA SER A 380 -3.65 -1.30 12.41
C SER A 380 -4.08 0.00 11.73
N ALA A 381 -3.52 0.27 10.57
CA ALA A 381 -3.91 1.40 9.73
C ALA A 381 -5.01 0.98 8.74
N VAL A 382 -5.97 1.88 8.49
CA VAL A 382 -7.00 1.70 7.48
C VAL A 382 -6.54 2.30 6.16
N PHE A 383 -6.67 1.56 5.08
CA PHE A 383 -6.37 2.04 3.73
C PHE A 383 -7.52 2.92 3.25
N ASP A 384 -7.22 4.18 2.94
CA ASP A 384 -8.16 5.21 2.49
C ASP A 384 -7.79 5.65 1.07
N MET A 385 -8.61 5.27 0.10
CA MET A 385 -8.41 5.61 -1.31
C MET A 385 -8.58 7.10 -1.58
N THR A 386 -9.50 7.76 -0.88
CA THR A 386 -9.77 9.20 -1.04
C THR A 386 -8.55 10.00 -0.60
N LYS A 387 -7.97 9.64 0.56
CA LYS A 387 -6.74 10.27 1.04
C LYS A 387 -5.57 10.02 0.10
N LEU A 388 -5.42 8.82 -0.46
CA LEU A 388 -4.36 8.50 -1.41
C LEU A 388 -4.48 9.34 -2.69
N LYS A 389 -5.69 9.47 -3.27
CA LYS A 389 -5.93 10.33 -4.45
C LYS A 389 -5.62 11.79 -4.15
N TRP A 390 -6.13 12.32 -3.04
CA TRP A 390 -5.81 13.68 -2.61
C TRP A 390 -4.30 13.91 -2.49
N MET A 391 -3.58 12.99 -1.85
CA MET A 391 -2.13 13.07 -1.70
C MET A 391 -1.42 13.02 -3.06
N ASN A 392 -1.88 12.15 -3.96
CA ASN A 392 -1.34 12.07 -5.32
C ASN A 392 -1.52 13.40 -6.07
N GLY A 393 -2.70 14.01 -5.95
CA GLY A 393 -2.95 15.35 -6.49
C GLY A 393 -2.01 16.43 -5.91
N GLN A 394 -1.63 16.35 -4.62
CA GLN A 394 -0.63 17.26 -4.05
C GLN A 394 0.76 17.06 -4.69
N HIS A 395 1.18 15.81 -4.88
CA HIS A 395 2.44 15.49 -5.55
C HIS A 395 2.43 15.93 -7.02
N LEU A 396 1.32 15.72 -7.77
CA LEU A 396 1.19 16.18 -9.16
C LEU A 396 1.31 17.70 -9.29
N ARG A 397 0.70 18.46 -8.38
CA ARG A 397 0.78 19.92 -8.34
C ARG A 397 2.16 20.45 -7.96
N ALA A 398 2.94 19.67 -7.24
CA ALA A 398 4.31 20.04 -6.83
C ALA A 398 5.36 19.77 -7.92
N LEU A 399 5.05 18.97 -8.95
CA LEU A 399 5.97 18.70 -10.06
C LEU A 399 6.20 19.97 -10.88
N ALA A 400 7.38 20.11 -11.45
CA ALA A 400 7.60 21.03 -12.55
C ALA A 400 6.77 20.59 -13.77
N VAL A 401 6.24 21.51 -14.55
CA VAL A 401 5.38 21.15 -15.70
C VAL A 401 6.16 20.29 -16.72
N GLU A 402 7.45 20.52 -16.85
CA GLU A 402 8.37 19.77 -17.72
C GLU A 402 8.47 18.27 -17.33
N GLU A 403 8.29 17.96 -16.05
CA GLU A 403 8.24 16.57 -15.54
C GLU A 403 6.86 15.94 -15.75
N LEU A 404 5.79 16.73 -15.72
CA LEU A 404 4.42 16.28 -15.92
C LEU A 404 4.10 16.00 -17.40
N VAL A 405 4.66 16.80 -18.32
CA VAL A 405 4.41 16.72 -19.78
C VAL A 405 4.61 15.31 -20.35
N PRO A 406 5.74 14.60 -20.10
CA PRO A 406 5.91 13.24 -20.61
C PRO A 406 4.85 12.25 -20.11
N MET A 407 4.40 12.41 -18.85
CA MET A 407 3.39 11.53 -18.25
C MET A 407 2.02 11.76 -18.88
N VAL A 408 1.60 13.03 -18.97
CA VAL A 408 0.33 13.42 -19.61
C VAL A 408 0.37 13.06 -21.09
N GLY A 409 1.48 13.35 -21.78
CA GLY A 409 1.63 13.06 -23.22
C GLY A 409 1.50 11.57 -23.53
N SER A 410 2.22 10.71 -22.79
CA SER A 410 2.07 9.25 -22.95
C SER A 410 0.63 8.80 -22.73
N THR A 411 -0.02 9.33 -21.69
CA THR A 411 -1.41 9.01 -21.35
C THR A 411 -2.39 9.45 -22.45
N LEU A 412 -2.21 10.64 -23.04
CA LEU A 412 -3.04 11.14 -24.14
C LEU A 412 -2.81 10.37 -25.45
N VAL A 413 -1.57 9.95 -25.73
CA VAL A 413 -1.23 9.10 -26.90
C VAL A 413 -1.84 7.72 -26.75
N GLU A 414 -1.71 7.08 -25.59
CA GLU A 414 -2.31 5.78 -25.31
C GLU A 414 -3.84 5.80 -25.43
N ALA A 415 -4.45 6.92 -25.03
CA ALA A 415 -5.90 7.14 -25.18
C ALA A 415 -6.32 7.55 -26.62
N GLY A 416 -5.39 7.74 -27.54
CA GLY A 416 -5.67 8.14 -28.92
C GLY A 416 -6.11 9.59 -29.09
N VAL A 417 -5.88 10.45 -28.07
CA VAL A 417 -6.22 11.88 -28.13
C VAL A 417 -5.26 12.66 -29.04
N CYS A 418 -3.97 12.36 -28.97
CA CYS A 418 -2.94 12.96 -29.82
C CYS A 418 -1.95 11.92 -30.30
N LYS A 419 -1.03 12.30 -31.18
CA LYS A 419 0.00 11.41 -31.76
C LYS A 419 1.39 11.69 -31.21
N ASP A 420 1.64 12.93 -30.79
CA ASP A 420 2.92 13.38 -30.24
C ASP A 420 2.79 13.54 -28.70
N ALA A 421 3.62 12.87 -27.95
CA ALA A 421 3.64 12.94 -26.48
C ALA A 421 4.36 14.18 -25.93
N GLY A 422 5.02 14.98 -26.74
CA GLY A 422 5.87 16.10 -26.30
C GLY A 422 5.60 17.42 -27.04
N GLY A 423 4.61 17.48 -27.93
CA GLY A 423 4.29 18.67 -28.72
C GLY A 423 3.75 19.86 -27.91
N PRO A 424 3.68 21.04 -28.55
CA PRO A 424 3.10 22.26 -27.95
C PRO A 424 1.68 22.06 -27.39
N PHE A 425 0.86 21.24 -28.07
CA PHE A 425 -0.48 20.88 -27.60
C PHE A 425 -0.41 20.17 -26.23
N VAL A 426 0.45 19.15 -26.07
CA VAL A 426 0.57 18.40 -24.82
C VAL A 426 1.13 19.28 -23.68
N MET A 427 2.10 20.14 -23.98
CA MET A 427 2.62 21.12 -23.02
C MET A 427 1.50 22.04 -22.51
N SER A 428 0.68 22.57 -23.42
CA SER A 428 -0.45 23.43 -23.07
C SER A 428 -1.51 22.66 -22.27
N ALA A 429 -1.88 21.44 -22.71
CA ALA A 429 -2.85 20.59 -22.01
C ALA A 429 -2.37 20.28 -20.58
N ALA A 430 -1.14 19.79 -20.41
CA ALA A 430 -0.57 19.45 -19.11
C ALA A 430 -0.58 20.65 -18.15
N THR A 431 -0.20 21.84 -18.66
CA THR A 431 -0.21 23.09 -17.88
C THR A 431 -1.64 23.44 -17.40
N LEU A 432 -2.64 23.26 -18.26
CA LEU A 432 -4.03 23.61 -17.94
C LEU A 432 -4.66 22.66 -16.94
N VAL A 433 -4.34 21.36 -17.01
CA VAL A 433 -4.96 20.34 -16.14
C VAL A 433 -4.22 20.14 -14.81
N GLN A 434 -2.94 20.48 -14.71
CA GLN A 434 -2.08 20.20 -13.54
C GLN A 434 -2.75 20.55 -12.20
N GLY A 435 -3.40 21.71 -12.14
CA GLY A 435 -4.02 22.20 -10.90
C GLY A 435 -5.20 21.36 -10.40
N SER A 436 -5.83 20.57 -11.27
CA SER A 436 -7.04 19.79 -11.00
C SER A 436 -6.84 18.28 -11.02
N LEU A 437 -5.66 17.78 -11.45
CA LEU A 437 -5.39 16.36 -11.49
C LEU A 437 -5.34 15.76 -10.08
N GLU A 438 -6.03 14.65 -9.88
CA GLU A 438 -5.80 13.69 -8.79
C GLU A 438 -5.01 12.48 -9.27
N LEU A 439 -5.21 12.06 -10.52
CA LEU A 439 -4.48 11.00 -11.21
C LEU A 439 -3.95 11.51 -12.56
N VAL A 440 -2.83 10.99 -13.03
CA VAL A 440 -2.32 11.36 -14.37
C VAL A 440 -3.35 11.01 -15.46
N THR A 441 -4.09 9.91 -15.29
CA THR A 441 -5.13 9.47 -16.21
C THR A 441 -6.34 10.40 -16.29
N ASP A 442 -6.57 11.29 -15.31
CA ASP A 442 -7.64 12.30 -15.34
C ASP A 442 -7.39 13.31 -16.47
N ALA A 443 -6.15 13.46 -16.93
CA ALA A 443 -5.79 14.32 -18.04
C ALA A 443 -6.55 13.97 -19.33
N ILE A 444 -6.94 12.70 -19.52
CA ILE A 444 -7.69 12.24 -20.70
C ILE A 444 -9.05 12.98 -20.74
N SER A 445 -9.88 12.75 -19.74
CA SER A 445 -11.23 13.32 -19.70
C SER A 445 -11.21 14.84 -19.65
N GLN A 446 -10.31 15.43 -18.85
CA GLN A 446 -10.21 16.89 -18.72
C GLN A 446 -9.75 17.54 -20.03
N THR A 447 -8.82 16.92 -20.77
CA THR A 447 -8.40 17.41 -22.09
C THR A 447 -9.52 17.26 -23.10
N GLN A 448 -10.18 16.11 -23.17
CA GLN A 448 -11.31 15.87 -24.06
C GLN A 448 -12.48 16.85 -23.80
N ASP A 449 -12.76 17.17 -22.53
CA ASP A 449 -13.78 18.17 -22.18
C ASP A 449 -13.43 19.57 -22.69
N MET A 450 -12.14 19.94 -22.68
CA MET A 450 -11.68 21.22 -23.25
C MET A 450 -11.74 21.26 -24.77
N LEU A 451 -11.42 20.14 -25.42
CA LEU A 451 -11.47 20.02 -26.91
C LEU A 451 -12.89 19.94 -27.44
N GLY A 452 -13.79 19.35 -26.67
CA GLY A 452 -15.22 19.29 -26.97
C GLY A 452 -15.93 20.62 -26.74
N TYR A 453 -17.25 20.64 -26.99
CA TYR A 453 -18.10 21.80 -26.79
C TYR A 453 -19.50 21.37 -26.35
N LYS A 454 -19.74 21.31 -25.03
CA LYS A 454 -20.99 20.83 -24.42
C LYS A 454 -22.02 21.96 -24.22
N PHE A 455 -22.05 22.92 -25.12
CA PHE A 455 -22.88 24.14 -25.00
C PHE A 455 -24.36 23.81 -24.83
N ASP A 456 -24.94 22.97 -25.68
CA ASP A 456 -26.38 22.66 -25.68
C ASP A 456 -26.82 21.95 -24.39
N GLU A 457 -25.99 21.06 -23.85
CA GLU A 457 -26.22 20.40 -22.57
C GLU A 457 -26.14 21.40 -21.42
N THR A 458 -25.10 22.23 -21.41
CA THR A 458 -24.84 23.18 -20.32
C THR A 458 -25.84 24.27 -20.29
N ILE A 459 -26.23 24.84 -21.44
CA ILE A 459 -27.21 25.93 -21.52
C ILE A 459 -28.62 25.49 -21.09
N SER A 460 -28.91 24.18 -21.21
CA SER A 460 -30.20 23.58 -20.80
C SER A 460 -30.20 23.10 -19.34
N SER A 461 -29.09 23.20 -18.64
CA SER A 461 -28.94 22.74 -17.25
C SER A 461 -29.53 23.76 -16.24
N GLU A 462 -29.87 23.28 -15.04
CA GLU A 462 -30.32 24.15 -13.93
C GLU A 462 -29.25 25.18 -13.55
N GLU A 463 -27.96 24.82 -13.63
CA GLU A 463 -26.84 25.71 -13.28
C GLU A 463 -26.75 26.97 -14.16
N SER A 464 -27.20 26.88 -15.41
CA SER A 464 -27.16 27.98 -16.37
C SER A 464 -28.40 28.90 -16.33
N THR A 465 -29.48 28.46 -15.66
CA THR A 465 -30.79 29.15 -15.68
C THR A 465 -30.69 30.61 -15.28
N GLU A 466 -29.99 30.92 -14.18
CA GLU A 466 -29.80 32.32 -13.72
C GLU A 466 -28.99 33.14 -14.73
N LEU A 467 -27.95 32.54 -15.30
CA LEU A 467 -27.08 33.18 -16.27
C LEU A 467 -27.82 33.50 -17.58
N VAL A 468 -28.64 32.55 -18.04
CA VAL A 468 -29.47 32.73 -19.25
C VAL A 468 -30.49 33.87 -19.05
N GLY A 469 -31.17 33.89 -17.88
CA GLY A 469 -32.12 34.93 -17.51
C GLY A 469 -31.52 36.33 -17.31
N ASP A 470 -30.19 36.42 -17.10
CA ASP A 470 -29.47 37.70 -16.94
C ASP A 470 -28.94 38.26 -18.29
N GLY A 471 -29.63 38.03 -19.39
CA GLY A 471 -29.30 38.60 -20.70
C GLY A 471 -28.06 37.94 -21.35
N PHE A 472 -27.96 36.64 -21.27
CA PHE A 472 -26.89 35.86 -21.92
C PHE A 472 -26.86 36.07 -23.45
N SER A 473 -28.04 36.17 -24.09
CA SER A 473 -28.17 36.44 -25.53
C SER A 473 -27.46 37.72 -25.99
N GLU A 474 -27.49 38.79 -25.17
CA GLU A 474 -26.75 40.02 -25.47
C GLU A 474 -25.23 39.81 -25.50
N VAL A 475 -24.73 39.00 -24.57
CA VAL A 475 -23.29 38.70 -24.51
C VAL A 475 -22.87 37.82 -25.71
N VAL A 476 -23.68 36.81 -26.05
CA VAL A 476 -23.43 35.96 -27.21
C VAL A 476 -23.47 36.76 -28.51
N ALA A 477 -24.49 37.64 -28.69
CA ALA A 477 -24.58 38.52 -29.87
C ALA A 477 -23.35 39.42 -30.02
N ALA A 478 -22.84 39.99 -28.92
CA ALA A 478 -21.64 40.82 -28.93
C ALA A 478 -20.36 40.01 -29.27
N ILE A 479 -20.25 38.75 -28.83
CA ILE A 479 -19.13 37.85 -29.17
C ILE A 479 -19.16 37.50 -30.66
N VAL A 480 -20.33 37.12 -31.17
CA VAL A 480 -20.53 36.75 -32.59
C VAL A 480 -20.22 37.93 -33.51
N ALA A 481 -20.72 39.11 -33.16
CA ALA A 481 -20.48 40.34 -33.95
C ALA A 481 -18.98 40.66 -34.03
N ASP A 482 -18.23 40.59 -32.92
CA ASP A 482 -16.80 40.86 -32.91
C ASP A 482 -15.99 39.81 -33.69
N PHE A 483 -16.42 38.55 -33.61
CA PHE A 483 -15.78 37.47 -34.38
C PHE A 483 -15.95 37.69 -35.88
N ASP A 484 -17.17 38.02 -36.32
CA ASP A 484 -17.49 38.25 -37.74
C ASP A 484 -16.82 39.53 -38.27
N ALA A 485 -16.67 40.57 -37.42
CA ALA A 485 -15.93 41.78 -37.75
C ALA A 485 -14.39 41.62 -37.71
N GLY A 486 -13.88 40.50 -37.22
CA GLY A 486 -12.44 40.26 -37.03
C GLY A 486 -11.83 41.09 -35.88
N GLU A 487 -12.66 41.61 -34.97
CA GLU A 487 -12.26 42.40 -33.79
C GLU A 487 -11.89 41.50 -32.60
N MET A 488 -12.32 40.24 -32.58
CA MET A 488 -11.93 39.26 -31.58
C MET A 488 -10.47 38.83 -31.80
N PRO A 489 -9.61 38.88 -30.75
CA PRO A 489 -8.22 38.43 -30.87
C PRO A 489 -8.11 36.99 -31.32
N LYS A 490 -7.16 36.69 -32.21
CA LYS A 490 -6.92 35.33 -32.75
C LYS A 490 -6.05 34.52 -31.79
N PRO A 491 -6.46 33.32 -31.39
CA PRO A 491 -5.72 32.49 -30.39
C PRO A 491 -4.26 32.17 -30.75
N GLY A 492 -3.92 32.03 -32.06
CA GLY A 492 -2.55 31.79 -32.55
C GLY A 492 -1.63 33.02 -32.58
N ALA A 493 -2.14 34.23 -32.26
CA ALA A 493 -1.32 35.45 -32.28
C ALA A 493 -0.37 35.50 -31.05
N GLU A 494 0.86 35.99 -31.25
CA GLU A 494 1.90 36.07 -30.20
C GLU A 494 1.45 36.91 -28.99
N ASP A 495 0.69 37.99 -29.24
CA ASP A 495 0.16 38.87 -28.20
C ASP A 495 -1.27 38.50 -27.74
N PHE A 496 -1.76 37.32 -28.04
CA PHE A 496 -3.15 36.92 -27.80
C PHE A 496 -3.59 37.11 -26.35
N SER A 497 -2.86 36.59 -25.36
CA SER A 497 -3.33 36.64 -23.95
C SER A 497 -3.52 38.05 -23.41
N PRO A 498 -2.64 39.06 -23.63
CA PRO A 498 -2.90 40.43 -23.26
C PRO A 498 -4.01 41.07 -24.11
N ALA A 499 -4.08 40.77 -25.40
CA ALA A 499 -5.13 41.29 -26.29
C ALA A 499 -6.52 40.79 -25.89
N PHE A 500 -6.63 39.47 -25.56
CA PHE A 500 -7.89 38.87 -25.12
C PHE A 500 -8.36 39.42 -23.76
N LYS A 501 -7.46 39.61 -22.81
CA LYS A 501 -7.80 40.30 -21.55
C LYS A 501 -8.30 41.73 -21.77
N LYS A 502 -7.70 42.48 -22.72
CA LYS A 502 -8.14 43.83 -23.09
C LYS A 502 -9.52 43.81 -23.78
N TRP A 503 -9.75 42.83 -24.67
CA TRP A 503 -11.02 42.61 -25.33
C TRP A 503 -12.14 42.31 -24.33
N ILE A 504 -11.96 41.39 -23.37
CA ILE A 504 -12.94 41.12 -22.31
C ILE A 504 -13.29 42.40 -21.54
N LYS A 505 -12.28 43.20 -21.16
CA LYS A 505 -12.51 44.46 -20.44
C LYS A 505 -13.33 45.46 -21.28
N ALA A 506 -13.10 45.52 -22.59
CA ALA A 506 -13.86 46.38 -23.51
C ALA A 506 -15.34 45.92 -23.60
N LYS A 507 -15.57 44.59 -23.72
CA LYS A 507 -16.94 44.04 -23.67
C LYS A 507 -17.64 44.34 -22.35
N GLY A 508 -16.93 44.22 -21.20
CA GLY A 508 -17.49 44.60 -19.90
C GLY A 508 -17.99 46.04 -19.83
N LYS A 509 -17.26 46.98 -20.47
CA LYS A 509 -17.69 48.38 -20.57
C LYS A 509 -18.88 48.55 -21.50
N ALA A 510 -18.84 47.93 -22.69
CA ALA A 510 -19.89 48.04 -23.69
C ALA A 510 -21.23 47.48 -23.19
N LEU A 511 -21.19 46.32 -22.52
CA LEU A 511 -22.37 45.63 -21.99
C LEU A 511 -22.74 46.05 -20.55
N THR A 512 -22.00 46.99 -19.96
CA THR A 512 -22.19 47.41 -18.56
C THR A 512 -22.16 46.26 -17.56
N ARG A 513 -21.28 45.26 -17.81
CA ARG A 513 -21.13 44.04 -17.01
C ARG A 513 -19.74 43.96 -16.37
N LYS A 514 -19.64 43.35 -15.17
CA LYS A 514 -18.37 43.14 -14.45
C LYS A 514 -18.41 41.87 -13.57
N GLY A 515 -17.23 41.39 -13.19
CA GLY A 515 -17.11 40.22 -12.31
C GLY A 515 -17.77 38.97 -12.90
N LYS A 516 -18.46 38.21 -12.09
CA LYS A 516 -19.12 36.95 -12.51
C LYS A 516 -20.12 37.17 -13.64
N ARG A 517 -20.88 38.26 -13.61
CA ARG A 517 -21.87 38.63 -14.66
C ARG A 517 -21.26 38.93 -16.04
N LEU A 518 -19.93 39.12 -16.13
CA LEU A 518 -19.18 39.23 -17.37
C LEU A 518 -18.48 37.94 -17.75
N PHE A 519 -17.72 37.34 -16.79
CA PHE A 519 -16.84 36.21 -17.09
C PHE A 519 -17.59 34.89 -17.29
N HIS A 520 -18.66 34.60 -16.54
CA HIS A 520 -19.41 33.35 -16.67
C HIS A 520 -20.13 33.25 -18.04
N PRO A 521 -20.86 34.30 -18.52
CA PRO A 521 -21.44 34.24 -19.87
C PRO A 521 -20.39 34.05 -20.97
N ILE A 522 -19.28 34.79 -20.91
CA ILE A 522 -18.18 34.63 -21.90
C ILE A 522 -17.61 33.23 -21.84
N ARG A 523 -17.40 32.68 -20.64
CA ARG A 523 -16.91 31.31 -20.46
C ARG A 523 -17.85 30.29 -21.09
N LEU A 524 -19.13 30.32 -20.71
CA LEU A 524 -20.11 29.40 -21.26
C LEU A 524 -20.17 29.49 -22.80
N ALA A 525 -20.22 30.70 -23.33
CA ALA A 525 -20.24 30.91 -24.77
C ALA A 525 -19.00 30.34 -25.50
N LEU A 526 -17.80 30.55 -24.99
CA LEU A 526 -16.57 30.17 -25.68
C LEU A 526 -16.09 28.75 -25.37
N THR A 527 -16.42 28.24 -24.17
CA THR A 527 -15.93 26.93 -23.73
C THR A 527 -17.01 25.86 -23.62
N GLY A 528 -18.29 26.22 -23.63
CA GLY A 528 -19.42 25.31 -23.38
C GLY A 528 -19.53 24.84 -21.94
N SER A 529 -18.83 25.47 -20.97
CA SER A 529 -18.77 25.05 -19.58
C SER A 529 -18.91 26.24 -18.63
N MET A 530 -19.50 26.01 -17.44
CA MET A 530 -19.64 27.01 -16.38
C MET A 530 -18.34 27.21 -15.57
N SER A 531 -17.45 26.21 -15.54
CA SER A 531 -16.19 26.19 -14.78
C SER A 531 -15.04 25.69 -15.64
N GLY A 532 -13.80 25.80 -15.15
CA GLY A 532 -12.62 25.25 -15.82
C GLY A 532 -11.42 26.21 -15.81
N PRO A 533 -10.31 25.88 -16.50
CA PRO A 533 -9.11 26.69 -16.61
C PRO A 533 -9.36 28.07 -17.26
N ASP A 534 -8.31 28.91 -17.39
CA ASP A 534 -8.39 30.20 -18.05
C ASP A 534 -8.96 30.10 -19.48
N ILE A 535 -9.94 30.95 -19.81
CA ILE A 535 -10.63 30.90 -21.11
C ILE A 535 -9.66 31.13 -22.27
N GLY A 536 -8.76 32.10 -22.13
CA GLY A 536 -7.80 32.44 -23.17
C GLY A 536 -6.83 31.30 -23.43
N GLU A 537 -6.34 30.65 -22.37
CA GLU A 537 -5.42 29.51 -22.50
C GLU A 537 -6.15 28.28 -23.11
N GLN A 538 -7.45 28.06 -22.81
CA GLN A 538 -8.24 27.03 -23.50
C GLN A 538 -8.40 27.30 -24.98
N LEU A 539 -8.62 28.58 -25.40
CA LEU A 539 -8.69 28.93 -26.81
C LEU A 539 -7.35 28.71 -27.54
N LYS A 540 -6.22 28.97 -26.86
CA LYS A 540 -4.90 28.61 -27.41
C LYS A 540 -4.73 27.10 -27.59
N LEU A 541 -5.19 26.32 -26.60
CA LEU A 541 -5.15 24.86 -26.70
C LEU A 541 -5.91 24.35 -27.92
N LEU A 542 -7.09 24.95 -28.26
CA LEU A 542 -7.85 24.57 -29.45
C LEU A 542 -7.12 24.89 -30.75
N GLU A 543 -6.39 26.01 -30.79
CA GLU A 543 -5.56 26.35 -31.95
C GLU A 543 -4.42 25.36 -32.15
N LEU A 544 -3.66 25.09 -31.07
CA LEU A 544 -2.59 24.09 -31.09
C LEU A 544 -3.11 22.69 -31.47
N ALA A 545 -4.28 22.32 -30.95
CA ALA A 545 -4.94 21.07 -31.32
C ALA A 545 -5.24 21.00 -32.83
N SER A 546 -5.73 22.10 -33.41
CA SER A 546 -6.03 22.19 -34.84
C SER A 546 -4.73 22.13 -35.69
N GLU A 547 -3.67 22.81 -35.27
CA GLU A 547 -2.35 22.80 -35.93
C GLU A 547 -1.70 21.42 -35.92
N GLU A 548 -1.82 20.68 -34.81
CA GLU A 548 -1.25 19.32 -34.66
C GLU A 548 -2.22 18.22 -35.16
N GLY A 549 -3.38 18.56 -35.70
CA GLY A 549 -4.36 17.61 -36.23
C GLY A 549 -5.04 16.76 -35.15
N VAL A 550 -5.17 17.32 -33.94
CA VAL A 550 -5.94 16.73 -32.84
C VAL A 550 -7.41 17.09 -33.01
N GLU A 551 -8.29 16.11 -32.89
CA GLU A 551 -9.74 16.31 -33.05
C GLU A 551 -10.27 17.27 -31.97
N ASN A 552 -10.92 18.35 -32.42
CA ASN A 552 -11.47 19.36 -31.52
C ASN A 552 -12.63 20.14 -32.18
N VAL A 553 -13.45 20.78 -31.36
CA VAL A 553 -14.43 21.77 -31.83
C VAL A 553 -13.76 23.15 -31.84
N SER A 554 -13.32 23.59 -33.03
CA SER A 554 -12.59 24.85 -33.21
C SER A 554 -13.42 26.06 -32.77
N LEU A 555 -12.73 27.17 -32.48
CA LEU A 555 -13.42 28.44 -32.11
C LEU A 555 -14.46 28.84 -33.16
N ALA A 556 -14.13 28.71 -34.45
CA ALA A 556 -15.09 29.04 -35.52
C ALA A 556 -16.35 28.13 -35.47
N ALA A 557 -16.19 26.84 -35.25
CA ALA A 557 -17.32 25.92 -35.10
C ALA A 557 -18.18 26.26 -33.87
N ARG A 558 -17.54 26.64 -32.76
CA ARG A 558 -18.27 27.12 -31.55
C ARG A 558 -19.08 28.40 -31.83
N ILE A 559 -18.53 29.33 -32.58
CA ILE A 559 -19.24 30.55 -32.97
C ILE A 559 -20.45 30.23 -33.87
N GLU A 560 -20.34 29.27 -34.81
CA GLU A 560 -21.49 28.84 -35.61
C GLU A 560 -22.60 28.21 -34.73
N THR A 561 -22.25 27.44 -33.72
CA THR A 561 -23.24 26.95 -32.75
C THR A 561 -23.93 28.11 -31.99
N LEU A 562 -23.16 29.11 -31.58
CA LEU A 562 -23.74 30.30 -30.93
C LEU A 562 -24.68 31.10 -31.84
N LYS A 563 -24.35 31.21 -33.15
CA LYS A 563 -25.25 31.86 -34.14
C LYS A 563 -26.55 31.07 -34.28
N ALA A 564 -26.46 29.75 -34.39
CA ALA A 564 -27.64 28.90 -34.47
C ALA A 564 -28.53 29.03 -33.23
N TRP A 565 -27.91 29.06 -32.03
CA TRP A 565 -28.62 29.25 -30.78
C TRP A 565 -29.30 30.63 -30.71
N LEU A 566 -28.60 31.72 -31.07
CA LEU A 566 -29.19 33.08 -31.11
C LEU A 566 -30.44 33.14 -31.98
N ALA A 567 -30.41 32.49 -33.17
CA ALA A 567 -31.55 32.47 -34.06
C ALA A 567 -32.81 31.77 -33.46
N THR A 568 -32.64 30.97 -32.41
CA THR A 568 -33.77 30.37 -31.68
C THR A 568 -34.31 31.26 -30.57
N GLN A 569 -33.64 32.37 -30.25
CA GLN A 569 -34.06 33.32 -29.20
C GLN A 569 -34.85 34.53 -29.74
N GLU A 570 -34.81 34.70 -31.06
CA GLU A 570 -35.67 35.68 -31.78
C GLU A 570 -37.06 35.09 -32.06
#